data_1719a78b516461e6a7cc9345b71f377d
#
_entry.id   1719a78b516461e6a7cc9345b71f377d
#
_cell.length_a   1.000
_cell.length_b   1.000
_cell.length_c   1.000
_cell.angle_alpha   90.00
_cell.angle_beta   90.00
_cell.angle_gamma   90.00
#
_symmetry.space_group_name_H-M   'P 1'
#
loop_
_entity.id
_entity.type
_entity.pdbx_description
1 polymer ?
#
loop_
_entity_poly.entity_id
_entity_poly.type
_entity_poly.pdbx_seq_one_letter_code
_entity_poly.pdbx_strand_id
1 'polypeptide(L)' 'MIIIIIIIIIIIIIIIIIIMIIIIIIIIIIII' A
#
# COMPACT_ATOMS: atom_id res chain seq x y z
N MET A 1 19.64 12.31 8.65
CA MET A 1 19.11 11.06 9.22
C MET A 1 17.61 11.05 9.36
N ILE A 2 17.02 12.14 9.88
CA ILE A 2 15.56 12.22 10.01
C ILE A 2 14.87 12.18 8.65
N ILE A 3 15.46 12.79 7.64
CA ILE A 3 14.86 12.83 6.29
C ILE A 3 14.81 11.42 5.69
N ILE A 4 15.84 10.60 5.92
CA ILE A 4 15.85 9.22 5.41
C ILE A 4 14.78 8.38 6.10
N ILE A 5 14.56 8.58 7.39
CA ILE A 5 13.53 7.87 8.14
C ILE A 5 12.15 8.26 7.63
N ILE A 6 11.92 9.54 7.35
CA ILE A 6 10.65 10.01 6.81
C ILE A 6 10.39 9.41 5.42
N ILE A 7 11.41 9.33 4.58
CA ILE A 7 11.25 8.76 3.24
C ILE A 7 10.92 7.27 3.34
N ILE A 8 11.54 6.54 4.25
CA ILE A 8 11.26 5.12 4.44
C ILE A 8 9.82 4.91 4.92
N ILE A 9 9.35 5.75 5.83
CA ILE A 9 7.97 5.66 6.33
C ILE A 9 6.97 5.93 5.20
N ILE A 10 7.23 6.91 4.35
CA ILE A 10 6.34 7.24 3.23
C ILE A 10 6.30 6.07 2.24
N ILE A 11 7.43 5.43 1.96
CA ILE A 11 7.47 4.30 1.03
C ILE A 11 6.67 3.12 1.59
N ILE A 12 6.78 2.86 2.90
CA ILE A 12 6.03 1.77 3.54
C ILE A 12 4.53 2.04 3.47
N ILE A 13 4.10 3.28 3.69
CA ILE A 13 2.69 3.64 3.62
C ILE A 13 2.16 3.45 2.19
N ILE A 14 2.93 3.83 1.17
CA ILE A 14 2.51 3.66 -0.23
C ILE A 14 2.38 2.19 -0.57
N ILE A 15 3.30 1.34 -0.11
CA ILE A 15 3.23 -0.10 -0.37
C ILE A 15 1.99 -0.71 0.29
N ILE A 16 1.65 -0.29 1.50
CA ILE A 16 0.47 -0.78 2.21
C ILE A 16 -0.81 -0.38 1.46
N ILE A 17 -0.87 0.84 0.95
CA ILE A 17 -2.04 1.31 0.18
C ILE A 17 -2.18 0.50 -1.11
N ILE A 18 -1.10 0.21 -1.81
CA ILE A 18 -1.15 -0.57 -3.04
C ILE A 18 -1.64 -1.99 -2.77
N ILE A 19 -1.20 -2.60 -1.67
CA ILE A 19 -1.62 -3.94 -1.30
C ILE A 19 -3.12 -3.96 -0.96
N MET A 20 -3.63 -2.95 -0.28
CA MET A 20 -5.06 -2.88 0.02
C MET A 20 -5.89 -2.72 -1.26
N ILE A 21 -5.43 -1.93 -2.21
CA ILE A 21 -6.14 -1.77 -3.48
C ILE A 21 -6.18 -3.09 -4.24
N ILE A 22 -5.09 -3.85 -4.26
CA ILE A 22 -5.04 -5.15 -4.93
C ILE A 22 -6.00 -6.13 -4.27
N ILE A 23 -6.09 -6.14 -2.94
CA ILE A 23 -7.02 -7.01 -2.21
C ILE A 23 -8.47 -6.66 -2.54
N ILE A 24 -8.80 -5.38 -2.63
CA ILE A 24 -10.14 -4.93 -2.98
C ILE A 24 -10.49 -5.37 -4.41
N ILE A 25 -9.57 -5.27 -5.36
CA ILE A 25 -9.80 -5.68 -6.74
C ILE A 25 -10.03 -7.19 -6.82
N ILE A 26 -9.27 -7.99 -6.06
CA ILE A 26 -9.43 -9.43 -6.02
C ILE A 26 -10.80 -9.80 -5.46
N ILE A 27 -11.25 -9.13 -4.40
CA ILE A 27 -12.56 -9.38 -3.80
C ILE A 27 -13.68 -9.04 -4.80
N ILE A 28 -13.56 -7.95 -5.54
CA ILE A 28 -14.55 -7.56 -6.54
C ILE A 28 -14.60 -8.59 -7.66
N ILE A 29 -13.46 -9.11 -8.10
CA ILE A 29 -13.41 -10.12 -9.16
C ILE A 29 -14.06 -11.42 -8.69
N ILE A 30 -13.86 -11.79 -7.43
CA ILE A 30 -14.43 -13.03 -6.87
C ILE A 30 -15.95 -12.91 -6.72
N ILE A 31 -16.45 -11.72 -6.35
CA ILE A 31 -17.88 -11.49 -6.17
C ILE A 31 -18.63 -11.45 -7.51
N ILE A 32 -17.97 -10.93 -8.52
CA ILE A 32 -18.54 -10.85 -9.87
C ILE A 32 -18.39 -12.18 -10.60
#